data_69ed816301333fa46186f78017894401
#
_entry.id   69ed816301333fa46186f78017894401
#
_cell.length_a   1.000
_cell.length_b   1.000
_cell.length_c   1.000
_cell.angle_alpha   90.00
_cell.angle_beta   90.00
_cell.angle_gamma   90.00
#
_symmetry.space_group_name_H-M   'P 1'
#
loop_
_entity.id
_entity.type
_entity.pdbx_description
1 polymer ?
#
loop_
_entity_poly.entity_id
_entity_poly.type
_entity_poly.pdbx_seq_one_letter_code
_entity_poly.pdbx_strand_id
1 'polypeptide(L)'
;MKAAELFDLKGRVALVTGASSGLGARFAEVLAENGAAVVLVARRADRLAAVKARIEKAGGRAVAIEADVLDRAAMLRAFDAAEKAFGAVTILVNNAGVAHTHRAVELPEAEWRRVIGTNLDAVFFWAQEAAKRMLAAGKKGAIVNIASVLGFGVSKGTAAYATAKAGVVQLTKALGLELAFKGVRVNAIAPGWFVTEINREFLTSEQGKAMTRDIPAGRFGRDGDLDGALLLLVSDAGSYMAGATIVVDGGQMVALRG
;
A
#
# COMPACT_ATOMS: atom_id res chain seq x y z
N MET A 1 -16.54 2.25 23.70
CA MET A 1 -15.77 3.05 22.73
C MET A 1 -16.64 3.25 21.48
N LYS A 2 -16.76 4.48 21.00
CA LYS A 2 -17.54 4.77 19.78
C LYS A 2 -16.74 4.39 18.55
N ALA A 3 -17.39 4.03 17.44
CA ALA A 3 -16.69 3.67 16.20
C ALA A 3 -15.73 4.79 15.73
N ALA A 4 -16.15 6.04 15.81
CA ALA A 4 -15.30 7.19 15.46
C ALA A 4 -14.00 7.28 16.29
N GLU A 5 -14.01 6.84 17.54
CA GLU A 5 -12.82 6.81 18.41
C GLU A 5 -11.86 5.68 18.01
N LEU A 6 -12.40 4.53 17.56
CA LEU A 6 -11.59 3.38 17.12
C LEU A 6 -10.78 3.67 15.87
N PHE A 7 -11.31 4.51 14.97
CA PHE A 7 -10.68 4.84 13.69
C PHE A 7 -9.95 6.20 13.71
N ASP A 8 -9.91 6.90 14.84
CA ASP A 8 -9.22 8.20 14.96
C ASP A 8 -7.71 8.04 14.83
N LEU A 9 -7.12 8.83 13.92
CA LEU A 9 -5.67 8.83 13.65
C LEU A 9 -4.98 10.12 14.12
N LYS A 10 -5.64 10.94 14.93
CA LYS A 10 -5.04 12.16 15.50
C LYS A 10 -3.76 11.82 16.25
N GLY A 11 -2.71 12.62 16.00
CA GLY A 11 -1.40 12.40 16.59
C GLY A 11 -0.57 11.28 15.92
N ARG A 12 -1.12 10.59 14.91
CA ARG A 12 -0.37 9.63 14.10
C ARG A 12 0.33 10.33 12.95
N VAL A 13 1.49 9.81 12.55
CA VAL A 13 2.23 10.22 11.35
C VAL A 13 2.26 9.04 10.40
N ALA A 14 1.68 9.22 9.21
CA ALA A 14 1.56 8.19 8.19
C ALA A 14 2.48 8.48 7.00
N LEU A 15 3.33 7.54 6.63
CA LEU A 15 4.15 7.59 5.42
C LEU A 15 3.56 6.63 4.38
N VAL A 16 3.30 7.17 3.18
CA VAL A 16 2.71 6.41 2.06
C VAL A 16 3.66 6.42 0.87
N THR A 17 4.14 5.26 0.45
CA THR A 17 4.95 5.13 -0.77
C THR A 17 4.07 4.99 -2.01
N GLY A 18 4.53 5.52 -3.15
CA GLY A 18 3.72 5.55 -4.38
C GLY A 18 2.51 6.48 -4.29
N ALA A 19 2.59 7.54 -3.48
CA ALA A 19 1.49 8.43 -3.14
C ALA A 19 1.12 9.45 -4.24
N SER A 20 1.75 9.40 -5.43
CA SER A 20 1.54 10.41 -6.48
C SER A 20 0.28 10.18 -7.33
N SER A 21 -0.38 9.02 -7.24
CA SER A 21 -1.60 8.70 -8.01
C SER A 21 -2.31 7.43 -7.50
N GLY A 22 -3.50 7.14 -8.04
CA GLY A 22 -4.24 5.91 -7.81
C GLY A 22 -4.46 5.59 -6.33
N LEU A 23 -4.30 4.32 -5.97
CA LEU A 23 -4.55 3.86 -4.59
C LEU A 23 -3.69 4.59 -3.55
N GLY A 24 -2.41 4.87 -3.86
CA GLY A 24 -1.53 5.56 -2.92
C GLY A 24 -1.96 7.00 -2.61
N ALA A 25 -2.45 7.74 -3.60
CA ALA A 25 -3.02 9.07 -3.39
C ALA A 25 -4.31 8.98 -2.53
N ARG A 26 -5.22 8.04 -2.84
CA ARG A 26 -6.44 7.84 -2.04
C ARG A 26 -6.09 7.42 -0.61
N PHE A 27 -5.14 6.52 -0.40
CA PHE A 27 -4.70 6.14 0.94
C PHE A 27 -4.19 7.34 1.74
N ALA A 28 -3.40 8.21 1.11
CA ALA A 28 -2.91 9.41 1.75
C ALA A 28 -4.04 10.36 2.15
N GLU A 29 -5.02 10.56 1.27
CA GLU A 29 -6.20 11.40 1.51
C GLU A 29 -7.03 10.85 2.67
N VAL A 30 -7.40 9.57 2.66
CA VAL A 30 -8.24 8.98 3.71
C VAL A 30 -7.54 8.96 5.08
N LEU A 31 -6.21 8.78 5.13
CA LEU A 31 -5.46 8.87 6.38
C LEU A 31 -5.48 10.30 6.93
N ALA A 32 -5.34 11.31 6.07
CA ALA A 32 -5.42 12.72 6.46
C ALA A 32 -6.84 13.11 6.90
N GLU A 33 -7.88 12.67 6.18
CA GLU A 33 -9.30 12.87 6.52
C GLU A 33 -9.63 12.35 7.92
N ASN A 34 -8.92 11.30 8.38
CA ASN A 34 -9.08 10.69 9.70
C ASN A 34 -8.07 11.19 10.76
N GLY A 35 -7.35 12.29 10.46
CA GLY A 35 -6.56 13.04 11.45
C GLY A 35 -5.05 12.79 11.43
N ALA A 36 -4.52 11.88 10.61
CA ALA A 36 -3.08 11.67 10.50
C ALA A 36 -2.37 12.85 9.82
N ALA A 37 -1.13 13.13 10.20
CA ALA A 37 -0.21 13.90 9.38
C ALA A 37 0.41 12.96 8.35
N VAL A 38 0.44 13.34 7.06
CA VAL A 38 0.79 12.43 5.98
C VAL A 38 2.06 12.83 5.27
N VAL A 39 2.94 11.87 5.07
CA VAL A 39 4.18 11.98 4.30
C VAL A 39 3.99 11.24 2.97
N LEU A 40 3.99 12.00 1.89
CA LEU A 40 3.77 11.51 0.53
C LEU A 40 5.13 11.22 -0.13
N VAL A 41 5.36 9.97 -0.52
CA VAL A 41 6.63 9.56 -1.14
C VAL A 41 6.38 8.99 -2.53
N ALA A 42 6.99 9.56 -3.56
CA ALA A 42 7.03 9.04 -4.93
C ALA A 42 8.08 9.79 -5.76
N ARG A 43 8.28 9.36 -7.02
CA ARG A 43 9.25 9.96 -7.95
C ARG A 43 8.75 11.22 -8.67
N ARG A 44 7.43 11.44 -8.75
CA ARG A 44 6.81 12.53 -9.53
C ARG A 44 6.46 13.69 -8.59
N ALA A 45 7.36 14.65 -8.46
CA ALA A 45 7.23 15.77 -7.54
C ALA A 45 6.00 16.65 -7.82
N ASP A 46 5.70 16.92 -9.09
CA ASP A 46 4.52 17.68 -9.53
C ASP A 46 3.21 17.07 -9.06
N ARG A 47 3.09 15.75 -9.19
CA ARG A 47 1.90 15.02 -8.77
C ARG A 47 1.80 14.88 -7.25
N LEU A 48 2.93 14.74 -6.55
CA LEU A 48 2.96 14.79 -5.09
C LEU A 48 2.47 16.14 -4.58
N ALA A 49 2.90 17.24 -5.21
CA ALA A 49 2.44 18.59 -4.88
C ALA A 49 0.91 18.73 -5.05
N ALA A 50 0.34 18.15 -6.13
CA ALA A 50 -1.09 18.17 -6.35
C ALA A 50 -1.87 17.36 -5.28
N VAL A 51 -1.37 16.19 -4.87
CA VAL A 51 -1.99 15.39 -3.78
C VAL A 51 -1.90 16.16 -2.46
N LYS A 52 -0.72 16.72 -2.14
CA LYS A 52 -0.52 17.57 -0.95
C LYS A 52 -1.53 18.71 -0.90
N ALA A 53 -1.69 19.44 -1.99
CA ALA A 53 -2.63 20.56 -2.07
C ALA A 53 -4.08 20.14 -1.82
N ARG A 54 -4.52 18.95 -2.31
CA ARG A 54 -5.87 18.43 -2.02
C ARG A 54 -6.05 18.13 -0.52
N ILE A 55 -5.05 17.47 0.10
CA ILE A 55 -5.08 17.17 1.53
C ILE A 55 -5.16 18.46 2.36
N GLU A 56 -4.32 19.46 2.03
CA GLU A 56 -4.29 20.74 2.76
C GLU A 56 -5.59 21.54 2.57
N LYS A 57 -6.16 21.54 1.36
CA LYS A 57 -7.45 22.15 1.07
C LYS A 57 -8.59 21.52 1.89
N ALA A 58 -8.50 20.21 2.18
CA ALA A 58 -9.45 19.51 3.04
C ALA A 58 -9.17 19.70 4.55
N GLY A 59 -8.18 20.53 4.93
CA GLY A 59 -7.82 20.79 6.33
C GLY A 59 -6.83 19.78 6.93
N GLY A 60 -6.32 18.85 6.15
CA GLY A 60 -5.30 17.89 6.57
C GLY A 60 -3.87 18.48 6.55
N ARG A 61 -2.90 17.70 7.00
CA ARG A 61 -1.48 18.08 7.01
C ARG A 61 -0.68 17.11 6.17
N ALA A 62 0.09 17.60 5.21
CA ALA A 62 0.92 16.76 4.36
C ALA A 62 2.28 17.39 4.02
N VAL A 63 3.29 16.55 3.85
CA VAL A 63 4.58 16.90 3.25
C VAL A 63 4.86 15.96 2.08
N ALA A 64 5.39 16.51 0.99
CA ALA A 64 5.74 15.77 -0.22
C ALA A 64 7.26 15.58 -0.28
N ILE A 65 7.71 14.35 -0.53
CA ILE A 65 9.13 13.99 -0.59
C ILE A 65 9.35 13.18 -1.86
N GLU A 66 10.16 13.74 -2.76
CA GLU A 66 10.58 13.04 -3.96
C GLU A 66 11.61 11.97 -3.62
N ALA A 67 11.27 10.69 -3.89
CA ALA A 67 12.18 9.58 -3.71
C ALA A 67 11.80 8.39 -4.61
N ASP A 68 12.81 7.68 -5.11
CA ASP A 68 12.63 6.32 -5.62
C ASP A 68 12.70 5.34 -4.45
N VAL A 69 11.74 4.41 -4.38
CA VAL A 69 11.69 3.42 -3.30
C VAL A 69 12.85 2.43 -3.33
N LEU A 70 13.56 2.35 -4.45
CA LEU A 70 14.77 1.53 -4.62
C LEU A 70 16.04 2.23 -4.08
N ASP A 71 16.02 3.56 -3.94
CA ASP A 71 17.14 4.33 -3.38
C ASP A 71 17.11 4.31 -1.85
N ARG A 72 18.04 3.56 -1.25
CA ARG A 72 18.15 3.43 0.21
C ARG A 72 18.51 4.75 0.89
N ALA A 73 19.33 5.58 0.28
CA ALA A 73 19.68 6.88 0.84
C ALA A 73 18.49 7.84 0.79
N ALA A 74 17.71 7.83 -0.32
CA ALA A 74 16.49 8.62 -0.42
C ALA A 74 15.42 8.14 0.60
N MET A 75 15.33 6.84 0.85
CA MET A 75 14.47 6.29 1.89
C MET A 75 14.82 6.87 3.27
N LEU A 76 16.10 6.84 3.67
CA LEU A 76 16.52 7.39 4.96
C LEU A 76 16.19 8.89 5.05
N ARG A 77 16.52 9.66 4.01
CA ARG A 77 16.16 11.10 3.95
C ARG A 77 14.64 11.34 4.05
N ALA A 78 13.82 10.44 3.49
CA ALA A 78 12.36 10.56 3.58
C ALA A 78 11.87 10.39 5.03
N PHE A 79 12.40 9.42 5.77
CA PHE A 79 12.09 9.29 7.19
C PHE A 79 12.59 10.47 8.02
N ASP A 80 13.82 10.94 7.79
CA ASP A 80 14.38 12.11 8.50
C ASP A 80 13.52 13.37 8.27
N ALA A 81 13.10 13.60 7.03
CA ALA A 81 12.22 14.72 6.68
C ALA A 81 10.82 14.57 7.31
N ALA A 82 10.28 13.35 7.36
CA ALA A 82 9.02 13.04 8.02
C ALA A 82 9.08 13.37 9.51
N GLU A 83 10.14 12.90 10.19
CA GLU A 83 10.35 13.12 11.62
C GLU A 83 10.56 14.59 11.96
N LYS A 84 11.28 15.32 11.12
CA LYS A 84 11.47 16.78 11.25
C LYS A 84 10.14 17.55 11.10
N ALA A 85 9.25 17.11 10.20
CA ALA A 85 8.00 17.80 9.92
C ALA A 85 6.91 17.50 10.95
N PHE A 86 6.78 16.24 11.40
CA PHE A 86 5.61 15.77 12.14
C PHE A 86 5.95 14.88 13.35
N GLY A 87 7.21 14.55 13.56
CA GLY A 87 7.64 13.58 14.57
C GLY A 87 7.65 12.15 14.03
N ALA A 88 7.84 11.18 14.92
CA ALA A 88 8.06 9.79 14.57
C ALA A 88 6.94 9.20 13.71
N VAL A 89 7.31 8.57 12.59
CA VAL A 89 6.38 7.82 11.73
C VAL A 89 5.83 6.64 12.51
N THR A 90 4.51 6.56 12.64
CA THR A 90 3.79 5.49 13.35
C THR A 90 2.91 4.64 12.44
N ILE A 91 2.74 5.05 11.19
CA ILE A 91 2.03 4.29 10.15
C ILE A 91 2.88 4.28 8.89
N LEU A 92 3.13 3.09 8.33
CA LEU A 92 3.72 2.95 7.00
C LEU A 92 2.73 2.24 6.09
N VAL A 93 2.50 2.80 4.88
CA VAL A 93 1.77 2.14 3.81
C VAL A 93 2.73 1.89 2.65
N ASN A 94 3.16 0.65 2.49
CA ASN A 94 3.97 0.18 1.36
C ASN A 94 3.05 -0.07 0.16
N ASN A 95 2.82 0.97 -0.64
CA ASN A 95 1.93 0.92 -1.80
C ASN A 95 2.68 1.03 -3.14
N ALA A 96 3.87 1.60 -3.18
CA ALA A 96 4.63 1.69 -4.42
C ALA A 96 4.75 0.32 -5.11
N GLY A 97 4.49 0.27 -6.41
CA GLY A 97 4.54 -0.95 -7.17
C GLY A 97 4.54 -0.71 -8.68
N VAL A 98 4.97 -1.71 -9.41
CA VAL A 98 5.01 -1.75 -10.88
C VAL A 98 4.49 -3.09 -11.37
N ALA A 99 3.94 -3.11 -12.58
CA ALA A 99 3.46 -4.32 -13.23
C ALA A 99 4.19 -4.55 -14.56
N HIS A 100 4.04 -5.75 -15.10
CA HIS A 100 4.46 -6.12 -16.45
C HIS A 100 3.47 -7.13 -17.04
N THR A 101 3.56 -7.35 -18.35
CA THR A 101 2.68 -8.27 -19.09
C THR A 101 3.46 -9.21 -20.03
N HIS A 102 4.73 -9.51 -19.72
CA HIS A 102 5.54 -10.46 -20.51
C HIS A 102 5.20 -11.90 -20.14
N ARG A 103 5.14 -12.78 -21.15
CA ARG A 103 5.08 -14.22 -20.89
C ARG A 103 6.38 -14.70 -20.23
N ALA A 104 6.31 -15.76 -19.42
CA ALA A 104 7.45 -16.20 -18.60
C ALA A 104 8.72 -16.51 -19.45
N VAL A 105 8.54 -17.11 -20.62
CA VAL A 105 9.65 -17.46 -21.53
C VAL A 105 10.25 -16.24 -22.25
N GLU A 106 9.57 -15.11 -22.23
CA GLU A 106 9.97 -13.87 -22.91
C GLU A 106 10.33 -12.77 -21.91
N LEU A 107 10.19 -13.02 -20.60
CA LEU A 107 10.41 -12.01 -19.56
C LEU A 107 11.89 -11.67 -19.45
N PRO A 108 12.30 -10.43 -19.80
CA PRO A 108 13.70 -10.01 -19.66
C PRO A 108 14.13 -10.01 -18.19
N GLU A 109 15.39 -10.37 -17.91
CA GLU A 109 15.95 -10.34 -16.56
C GLU A 109 15.83 -8.95 -15.92
N ALA A 110 16.05 -7.89 -16.67
CA ALA A 110 15.91 -6.51 -16.18
C ALA A 110 14.49 -6.21 -15.67
N GLU A 111 13.46 -6.70 -16.38
CA GLU A 111 12.07 -6.55 -15.96
C GLU A 111 11.76 -7.39 -14.72
N TRP A 112 12.26 -8.62 -14.66
CA TRP A 112 12.18 -9.43 -13.44
C TRP A 112 12.77 -8.69 -12.25
N ARG A 113 14.01 -8.21 -12.36
CA ARG A 113 14.70 -7.47 -11.28
C ARG A 113 13.97 -6.19 -10.91
N ARG A 114 13.47 -5.43 -11.90
CA ARG A 114 12.68 -4.20 -11.65
C ARG A 114 11.43 -4.48 -10.84
N VAL A 115 10.70 -5.55 -11.19
CA VAL A 115 9.44 -5.90 -10.50
C VAL A 115 9.71 -6.45 -9.11
N ILE A 116 10.64 -7.38 -8.95
CA ILE A 116 11.00 -7.93 -7.63
C ILE A 116 11.55 -6.83 -6.73
N GLY A 117 12.49 -6.02 -7.22
CA GLY A 117 13.08 -4.92 -6.45
C GLY A 117 12.03 -3.94 -5.95
N THR A 118 11.11 -3.50 -6.83
CA THR A 118 10.09 -2.52 -6.43
C THR A 118 8.99 -3.13 -5.55
N ASN A 119 8.49 -4.33 -5.91
CA ASN A 119 7.29 -4.87 -5.28
C ASN A 119 7.56 -5.77 -4.07
N LEU A 120 8.81 -6.17 -3.84
CA LEU A 120 9.18 -7.04 -2.72
C LEU A 120 10.35 -6.46 -1.91
N ASP A 121 11.51 -6.23 -2.54
CA ASP A 121 12.70 -5.79 -1.81
C ASP A 121 12.46 -4.42 -1.14
N ALA A 122 11.91 -3.46 -1.89
CA ALA A 122 11.59 -2.14 -1.33
C ALA A 122 10.57 -2.26 -0.18
N VAL A 123 9.54 -3.10 -0.31
CA VAL A 123 8.55 -3.33 0.76
C VAL A 123 9.23 -3.80 2.05
N PHE A 124 10.16 -4.75 1.94
CA PHE A 124 10.93 -5.21 3.10
C PHE A 124 11.75 -4.10 3.72
N PHE A 125 12.52 -3.37 2.93
CA PHE A 125 13.44 -2.38 3.46
C PHE A 125 12.73 -1.17 4.08
N TRP A 126 11.64 -0.70 3.46
CA TRP A 126 10.83 0.37 4.05
C TRP A 126 10.14 -0.09 5.34
N ALA A 127 9.64 -1.33 5.38
CA ALA A 127 9.06 -1.90 6.60
C ALA A 127 10.10 -2.04 7.71
N GLN A 128 11.31 -2.51 7.38
CA GLN A 128 12.41 -2.66 8.33
C GLN A 128 12.83 -1.31 8.93
N GLU A 129 13.00 -0.28 8.10
CA GLU A 129 13.40 1.05 8.57
C GLU A 129 12.30 1.69 9.42
N ALA A 130 11.03 1.60 9.00
CA ALA A 130 9.91 2.08 9.79
C ALA A 130 9.85 1.41 11.16
N ALA A 131 9.97 0.08 11.21
CA ALA A 131 9.97 -0.67 12.47
C ALA A 131 11.13 -0.26 13.38
N LYS A 132 12.36 -0.12 12.86
CA LYS A 132 13.52 0.36 13.62
C LYS A 132 13.26 1.71 14.28
N ARG A 133 12.72 2.69 13.49
CA ARG A 133 12.44 4.05 13.98
C ARG A 133 11.29 4.06 14.99
N MET A 134 10.21 3.32 14.75
CA MET A 134 9.13 3.16 15.72
C MET A 134 9.63 2.64 17.05
N LEU A 135 10.46 1.59 17.04
CA LEU A 135 11.03 0.99 18.23
C LEU A 135 12.02 1.93 18.96
N ALA A 136 12.89 2.61 18.21
CA ALA A 136 13.83 3.58 18.77
C ALA A 136 13.11 4.77 19.44
N ALA A 137 11.98 5.19 18.88
CA ALA A 137 11.14 6.25 19.45
C ALA A 137 10.21 5.77 20.58
N GLY A 138 10.22 4.49 20.96
CA GLY A 138 9.31 3.91 21.95
C GLY A 138 7.83 3.98 21.52
N LYS A 139 7.53 3.98 20.22
CA LYS A 139 6.18 4.14 19.68
C LYS A 139 5.61 2.80 19.18
N LYS A 140 4.35 2.54 19.51
CA LYS A 140 3.56 1.52 18.83
C LYS A 140 3.25 2.00 17.41
N GLY A 141 3.13 1.05 16.45
CA GLY A 141 2.87 1.42 15.06
C GLY A 141 2.14 0.36 14.26
N ALA A 142 1.82 0.71 13.02
CA ALA A 142 1.19 -0.17 12.05
C ALA A 142 1.88 -0.05 10.68
N ILE A 143 2.19 -1.19 10.08
CA ILE A 143 2.72 -1.29 8.73
C ILE A 143 1.68 -2.03 7.89
N VAL A 144 1.25 -1.42 6.78
CA VAL A 144 0.32 -2.02 5.83
C VAL A 144 1.02 -2.19 4.49
N ASN A 145 1.15 -3.44 4.06
CA ASN A 145 1.71 -3.78 2.76
C ASN A 145 0.58 -3.97 1.73
N ILE A 146 0.68 -3.33 0.57
CA ILE A 146 -0.27 -3.55 -0.52
C ILE A 146 0.21 -4.74 -1.34
N ALA A 147 -0.42 -5.89 -1.07
CA ALA A 147 -0.25 -7.14 -1.81
C ALA A 147 -1.10 -7.12 -3.11
N SER A 148 -1.71 -8.22 -3.44
CA SER A 148 -2.66 -8.40 -4.56
C SER A 148 -3.35 -9.75 -4.41
N VAL A 149 -4.52 -9.93 -5.01
CA VAL A 149 -5.10 -11.27 -5.25
C VAL A 149 -4.14 -12.17 -6.02
N LEU A 150 -3.26 -11.61 -6.85
CA LEU A 150 -2.19 -12.35 -7.53
C LEU A 150 -1.05 -12.82 -6.60
N GLY A 151 -1.10 -12.49 -5.32
CA GLY A 151 -0.28 -13.14 -4.29
C GLY A 151 -0.83 -14.48 -3.81
N PHE A 152 -2.06 -14.83 -4.18
CA PHE A 152 -2.74 -16.08 -3.85
C PHE A 152 -3.08 -16.91 -5.09
N GLY A 153 -3.34 -16.24 -6.21
CA GLY A 153 -3.56 -16.84 -7.51
C GLY A 153 -2.57 -16.30 -8.54
N VAL A 154 -2.74 -16.71 -9.79
CA VAL A 154 -1.86 -16.29 -10.89
C VAL A 154 -2.67 -15.92 -12.13
N SER A 155 -2.09 -15.09 -12.98
CA SER A 155 -2.60 -14.79 -14.31
C SER A 155 -1.49 -14.91 -15.34
N LYS A 156 -1.84 -15.17 -16.60
CA LYS A 156 -0.87 -15.23 -17.69
C LYS A 156 -0.12 -13.91 -17.82
N GLY A 157 1.20 -13.96 -18.00
CA GLY A 157 2.05 -12.78 -18.18
C GLY A 157 2.38 -12.01 -16.89
N THR A 158 2.12 -12.57 -15.71
CA THR A 158 2.37 -11.89 -14.43
C THR A 158 3.38 -12.60 -13.53
N ALA A 159 4.27 -13.43 -14.07
CA ALA A 159 5.15 -14.28 -13.28
C ALA A 159 5.94 -13.51 -12.19
N ALA A 160 6.69 -12.47 -12.55
CA ALA A 160 7.45 -11.68 -11.56
C ALA A 160 6.52 -10.95 -10.57
N TYR A 161 5.40 -10.38 -11.07
CA TYR A 161 4.47 -9.65 -10.23
C TYR A 161 3.78 -10.57 -9.20
N ALA A 162 3.25 -11.71 -9.64
CA ALA A 162 2.60 -12.68 -8.77
C ALA A 162 3.59 -13.23 -7.72
N THR A 163 4.82 -13.56 -8.14
CA THR A 163 5.89 -13.99 -7.24
C THR A 163 6.20 -12.93 -6.18
N ALA A 164 6.36 -11.67 -6.60
CA ALA A 164 6.60 -10.57 -5.65
C ALA A 164 5.45 -10.40 -4.67
N LYS A 165 4.19 -10.43 -5.14
CA LYS A 165 3.01 -10.25 -4.28
C LYS A 165 2.77 -11.45 -3.35
N ALA A 166 3.08 -12.67 -3.76
CA ALA A 166 3.13 -13.84 -2.88
C ALA A 166 4.22 -13.68 -1.80
N GLY A 167 5.41 -13.18 -2.20
CA GLY A 167 6.48 -12.82 -1.28
C GLY A 167 6.03 -11.78 -0.24
N VAL A 168 5.29 -10.75 -0.64
CA VAL A 168 4.73 -9.73 0.27
C VAL A 168 3.75 -10.34 1.28
N VAL A 169 2.88 -11.27 0.85
CA VAL A 169 1.97 -11.97 1.76
C VAL A 169 2.75 -12.75 2.82
N GLN A 170 3.77 -13.48 2.41
CA GLN A 170 4.60 -14.27 3.35
C GLN A 170 5.47 -13.37 4.24
N LEU A 171 6.06 -12.30 3.67
CA LEU A 171 6.81 -11.29 4.41
C LEU A 171 5.95 -10.63 5.50
N THR A 172 4.70 -10.33 5.19
CA THR A 172 3.75 -9.74 6.14
C THR A 172 3.54 -10.64 7.36
N LYS A 173 3.43 -11.96 7.16
CA LYS A 173 3.31 -12.94 8.25
C LYS A 173 4.59 -12.97 9.10
N ALA A 174 5.76 -13.02 8.45
CA ALA A 174 7.05 -13.08 9.15
C ALA A 174 7.26 -11.82 10.02
N LEU A 175 7.09 -10.63 9.44
CA LEU A 175 7.24 -9.37 10.18
C LEU A 175 6.14 -9.20 11.25
N GLY A 176 4.91 -9.64 10.97
CA GLY A 176 3.82 -9.63 11.94
C GLY A 176 4.17 -10.47 13.18
N LEU A 177 4.70 -11.67 12.97
CA LEU A 177 5.15 -12.56 14.05
C LEU A 177 6.29 -11.94 14.88
N GLU A 178 7.30 -11.38 14.21
CA GLU A 178 8.50 -10.87 14.87
C GLU A 178 8.30 -9.55 15.63
N LEU A 179 7.34 -8.71 15.18
CA LEU A 179 7.21 -7.35 15.66
C LEU A 179 5.98 -7.12 16.56
N ALA A 180 4.99 -8.01 16.54
CA ALA A 180 3.73 -7.82 17.27
C ALA A 180 3.93 -7.60 18.77
N PHE A 181 4.75 -8.41 19.42
CA PHE A 181 5.02 -8.28 20.87
C PHE A 181 5.80 -7.00 21.22
N LYS A 182 6.45 -6.38 20.23
CA LYS A 182 7.11 -5.07 20.36
C LYS A 182 6.17 -3.89 20.12
N GLY A 183 4.89 -4.17 19.83
CA GLY A 183 3.86 -3.16 19.59
C GLY A 183 3.83 -2.60 18.16
N VAL A 184 4.54 -3.21 17.20
CA VAL A 184 4.46 -2.87 15.77
C VAL A 184 3.68 -3.97 15.05
N ARG A 185 2.51 -3.62 14.53
CA ARG A 185 1.65 -4.55 13.79
C ARG A 185 1.98 -4.46 12.30
N VAL A 186 2.10 -5.61 11.64
CA VAL A 186 2.33 -5.68 10.20
C VAL A 186 1.23 -6.51 9.58
N ASN A 187 0.49 -5.92 8.64
CA ASN A 187 -0.62 -6.57 7.94
C ASN A 187 -0.58 -6.20 6.45
N ALA A 188 -1.41 -6.83 5.64
CA ALA A 188 -1.53 -6.54 4.21
C ALA A 188 -2.98 -6.35 3.78
N ILE A 189 -3.16 -5.61 2.69
CA ILE A 189 -4.38 -5.61 1.88
C ILE A 189 -4.02 -6.26 0.54
N ALA A 190 -4.88 -7.15 0.07
CA ALA A 190 -4.78 -7.78 -1.25
C ALA A 190 -5.95 -7.32 -2.14
N PRO A 191 -5.77 -6.25 -2.91
CA PRO A 191 -6.80 -5.78 -3.83
C PRO A 191 -7.00 -6.73 -5.01
N GLY A 192 -8.25 -6.82 -5.50
CA GLY A 192 -8.58 -7.32 -6.82
C GLY A 192 -8.29 -6.28 -7.92
N TRP A 193 -9.16 -6.22 -8.93
CA TRP A 193 -9.06 -5.22 -9.98
C TRP A 193 -9.63 -3.87 -9.56
N PHE A 194 -8.76 -2.87 -9.49
CA PHE A 194 -9.10 -1.46 -9.27
C PHE A 194 -8.64 -0.64 -10.46
N VAL A 195 -9.48 0.29 -10.92
CA VAL A 195 -9.11 1.18 -12.02
C VAL A 195 -8.11 2.21 -11.52
N THR A 196 -6.88 2.12 -12.01
CA THR A 196 -5.79 3.05 -11.70
C THR A 196 -5.24 3.66 -13.00
N GLU A 197 -4.37 4.66 -12.93
CA GLU A 197 -3.73 5.20 -14.14
C GLU A 197 -2.99 4.12 -14.95
N ILE A 198 -2.40 3.13 -14.28
CA ILE A 198 -1.58 2.08 -14.91
C ILE A 198 -2.42 1.16 -15.80
N ASN A 199 -3.68 0.92 -15.45
CA ASN A 199 -4.53 -0.07 -16.12
C ASN A 199 -5.84 0.51 -16.68
N ARG A 200 -6.06 1.83 -16.57
CA ARG A 200 -7.30 2.50 -16.97
C ARG A 200 -7.66 2.20 -18.41
N GLU A 201 -6.74 2.40 -19.35
CA GLU A 201 -6.97 2.20 -20.76
C GLU A 201 -7.43 0.76 -21.05
N PHE A 202 -6.75 -0.22 -20.50
CA PHE A 202 -7.13 -1.63 -20.64
C PHE A 202 -8.48 -1.94 -19.99
N LEU A 203 -8.68 -1.54 -18.74
CA LEU A 203 -9.91 -1.89 -18.00
C LEU A 203 -11.15 -1.18 -18.52
N THR A 204 -11.00 -0.02 -19.17
CA THR A 204 -12.13 0.71 -19.82
C THR A 204 -12.43 0.25 -21.24
N SER A 205 -11.55 -0.57 -21.85
CA SER A 205 -11.81 -1.20 -23.16
C SER A 205 -12.94 -2.22 -23.07
N GLU A 206 -13.48 -2.64 -24.22
CA GLU A 206 -14.49 -3.70 -24.27
C GLU A 206 -13.99 -5.03 -23.69
N GLN A 207 -12.70 -5.33 -23.89
CA GLN A 207 -12.08 -6.52 -23.32
C GLN A 207 -11.97 -6.41 -21.79
N GLY A 208 -11.60 -5.26 -21.28
CA GLY A 208 -11.56 -4.99 -19.83
C GLY A 208 -12.96 -5.04 -19.21
N LYS A 209 -13.95 -4.41 -19.84
CA LYS A 209 -15.36 -4.48 -19.39
C LYS A 209 -15.88 -5.91 -19.33
N ALA A 210 -15.51 -6.77 -20.29
CA ALA A 210 -15.90 -8.18 -20.26
C ALA A 210 -15.37 -8.91 -19.01
N MET A 211 -14.23 -8.50 -18.47
CA MET A 211 -13.65 -9.09 -17.25
C MET A 211 -14.52 -8.85 -16.01
N THR A 212 -15.39 -7.85 -15.99
CA THR A 212 -16.29 -7.63 -14.85
C THR A 212 -17.28 -8.77 -14.67
N ARG A 213 -17.55 -9.56 -15.72
CA ARG A 213 -18.41 -10.76 -15.64
C ARG A 213 -17.79 -11.87 -14.79
N ASP A 214 -16.46 -11.89 -14.68
CA ASP A 214 -15.71 -12.87 -13.87
C ASP A 214 -15.58 -12.42 -12.41
N ILE A 215 -16.06 -11.22 -12.07
CA ILE A 215 -16.05 -10.69 -10.71
C ILE A 215 -17.47 -10.81 -10.14
N PRO A 216 -17.71 -11.57 -9.06
CA PRO A 216 -19.06 -11.75 -8.50
C PRO A 216 -19.80 -10.44 -8.18
N ALA A 217 -19.06 -9.40 -7.76
CA ALA A 217 -19.63 -8.06 -7.55
C ALA A 217 -20.04 -7.33 -8.84
N GLY A 218 -19.77 -7.90 -10.03
CA GLY A 218 -20.14 -7.35 -11.34
C GLY A 218 -19.41 -6.05 -11.71
N ARG A 219 -18.39 -5.64 -11.00
CA ARG A 219 -17.67 -4.38 -11.20
C ARG A 219 -16.22 -4.43 -10.71
N PHE A 220 -15.40 -3.54 -11.21
CA PHE A 220 -14.10 -3.23 -10.60
C PHE A 220 -14.27 -2.48 -9.27
N GLY A 221 -13.24 -2.56 -8.42
CA GLY A 221 -13.15 -1.77 -7.21
C GLY A 221 -13.12 -0.26 -7.51
N ARG A 222 -13.76 0.53 -6.64
CA ARG A 222 -13.77 1.99 -6.66
C ARG A 222 -12.76 2.51 -5.66
N ASP A 223 -12.34 3.76 -5.80
CA ASP A 223 -11.30 4.38 -4.97
C ASP A 223 -11.53 4.22 -3.45
N GLY A 224 -12.77 4.30 -2.99
CA GLY A 224 -13.11 4.16 -1.56
C GLY A 224 -13.31 2.72 -1.05
N ASP A 225 -13.34 1.72 -1.92
CA ASP A 225 -13.62 0.33 -1.50
C ASP A 225 -12.50 -0.28 -0.61
N LEU A 226 -11.30 0.34 -0.58
CA LEU A 226 -10.18 -0.07 0.27
C LEU A 226 -10.06 0.74 1.56
N ASP A 227 -10.77 1.87 1.69
CA ASP A 227 -10.63 2.81 2.80
C ASP A 227 -10.89 2.14 4.15
N GLY A 228 -11.99 1.38 4.25
CA GLY A 228 -12.36 0.67 5.47
C GLY A 228 -11.32 -0.37 5.90
N ALA A 229 -10.75 -1.12 4.94
CA ALA A 229 -9.70 -2.10 5.23
C ALA A 229 -8.41 -1.41 5.70
N LEU A 230 -8.02 -0.29 5.05
CA LEU A 230 -6.85 0.49 5.46
C LEU A 230 -7.04 1.04 6.87
N LEU A 231 -8.15 1.74 7.12
CA LEU A 231 -8.43 2.35 8.43
C LEU A 231 -8.47 1.29 9.54
N LEU A 232 -9.07 0.12 9.29
CA LEU A 232 -9.05 -1.00 10.23
C LEU A 232 -7.62 -1.41 10.59
N LEU A 233 -6.74 -1.56 9.61
CA LEU A 233 -5.39 -2.06 9.84
C LEU A 233 -4.46 -1.04 10.49
N VAL A 234 -4.66 0.27 10.28
CA VAL A 234 -3.76 1.31 10.82
C VAL A 234 -4.20 1.88 12.15
N SER A 235 -5.48 1.73 12.51
CA SER A 235 -6.08 2.29 13.73
C SER A 235 -6.14 1.29 14.89
N ASP A 236 -6.71 1.72 16.00
CA ASP A 236 -6.93 0.89 17.18
C ASP A 236 -8.02 -0.17 16.96
N ALA A 237 -8.89 0.00 15.93
CA ALA A 237 -9.86 -1.02 15.52
C ALA A 237 -9.20 -2.35 15.15
N GLY A 238 -7.98 -2.32 14.59
CA GLY A 238 -7.18 -3.49 14.24
C GLY A 238 -6.12 -3.86 15.29
N SER A 239 -6.24 -3.43 16.54
CA SER A 239 -5.20 -3.57 17.58
C SER A 239 -4.72 -5.00 17.83
N TYR A 240 -5.55 -6.01 17.56
CA TYR A 240 -5.20 -7.43 17.71
C TYR A 240 -4.88 -8.14 16.39
N MET A 241 -4.69 -7.38 15.30
CA MET A 241 -4.36 -7.93 13.97
C MET A 241 -2.86 -7.82 13.71
N ALA A 242 -2.19 -8.94 13.51
CA ALA A 242 -0.78 -9.04 13.13
C ALA A 242 -0.58 -10.22 12.17
N GLY A 243 0.11 -10.00 11.06
CA GLY A 243 0.35 -11.01 10.02
C GLY A 243 -0.85 -11.32 9.13
N ALA A 244 -1.98 -10.59 9.28
CA ALA A 244 -3.18 -10.80 8.50
C ALA A 244 -3.07 -10.18 7.09
N THR A 245 -3.78 -10.79 6.13
CA THR A 245 -3.99 -10.20 4.80
C THR A 245 -5.49 -10.14 4.53
N ILE A 246 -6.00 -8.92 4.32
CA ILE A 246 -7.41 -8.69 3.98
C ILE A 246 -7.53 -8.66 2.45
N VAL A 247 -8.30 -9.59 1.90
CA VAL A 247 -8.65 -9.61 0.48
C VAL A 247 -9.84 -8.67 0.24
N VAL A 248 -9.72 -7.76 -0.74
CA VAL A 248 -10.78 -6.82 -1.15
C VAL A 248 -10.87 -6.86 -2.67
N ASP A 249 -11.69 -7.75 -3.21
CA ASP A 249 -11.65 -8.11 -4.63
C ASP A 249 -13.03 -8.33 -5.28
N GLY A 250 -14.11 -8.02 -4.57
CA GLY A 250 -15.46 -8.27 -5.05
C GLY A 250 -15.83 -9.74 -5.24
N GLY A 251 -15.10 -10.65 -4.57
CA GLY A 251 -15.30 -12.09 -4.65
C GLY A 251 -14.50 -12.78 -5.76
N GLN A 252 -13.62 -12.08 -6.45
CA GLN A 252 -12.85 -12.61 -7.59
C GLN A 252 -12.09 -13.89 -7.24
N MET A 253 -11.49 -13.98 -6.05
CA MET A 253 -10.67 -15.13 -5.65
C MET A 253 -11.48 -16.37 -5.26
N VAL A 254 -12.74 -16.18 -4.83
CA VAL A 254 -13.60 -17.29 -4.38
C VAL A 254 -14.57 -17.76 -5.45
N ALA A 255 -14.60 -17.12 -6.60
CA ALA A 255 -15.41 -17.53 -7.73
C ALA A 255 -14.83 -18.80 -8.37
N LEU A 256 -15.56 -19.89 -8.28
CA LEU A 256 -15.30 -21.07 -9.09
C LEU A 256 -15.73 -20.76 -10.53
N ARG A 257 -14.81 -20.88 -11.47
CA ARG A 257 -15.16 -20.83 -12.90
C ARG A 257 -15.91 -22.12 -13.23
N GLY A 258 -17.19 -21.97 -13.53
CA GLY A 258 -18.00 -23.02 -14.13
C GLY A 258 -17.66 -23.24 -15.60
#